data_8a98d0f0ad6613a7eb69486fba0e05b8
#
_entry.id   8a98d0f0ad6613a7eb69486fba0e05b8
#
_cell.length_a   1.000
_cell.length_b   1.000
_cell.length_c   1.000
_cell.angle_alpha   90.00
_cell.angle_beta   90.00
_cell.angle_gamma   90.00
#
_symmetry.space_group_name_H-M   'P 1'
#
loop_
_entity.id
_entity.type
_entity.pdbx_description
1 polymer ?
#
loop_
_entity_poly.entity_id
_entity_poly.type
_entity_poly.pdbx_seq_one_letter_code
_entity_poly.pdbx_strand_id
1 'polypeptide(L)' 'LVIDITNMEETEKAKLRGAIRFFNGERNNIPVAVKTGDEIKPCGAIHLTEEILKEFEEIAGKQNVGIDLY' A
#
# COMPACT_ATOMS: atom_id res chain seq x y z
N LEU A 1 -3.35 -2.69 6.09
CA LEU A 1 -2.15 -2.03 5.60
C LEU A 1 -2.48 -0.61 5.15
N VAL A 2 -1.85 0.37 5.72
CA VAL A 2 -2.05 1.77 5.37
C VAL A 2 -0.75 2.31 4.78
N ILE A 3 -0.84 2.94 3.62
CA ILE A 3 0.31 3.52 2.95
C ILE A 3 0.07 5.03 2.79
N ASP A 4 0.94 5.82 3.40
CA ASP A 4 0.86 7.28 3.31
C ASP A 4 1.47 7.74 1.98
N ILE A 5 0.61 8.27 1.12
CA ILE A 5 1.02 8.73 -0.21
C ILE A 5 1.02 10.25 -0.34
N THR A 6 0.89 10.95 0.78
CA THR A 6 0.75 12.42 0.78
C THR A 6 1.86 13.12 0.00
N ASN A 7 3.08 12.67 0.17
CA ASN A 7 4.25 13.30 -0.46
C ASN A 7 4.81 12.51 -1.65
N MET A 8 4.07 11.52 -2.13
CA MET A 8 4.53 10.72 -3.28
C MET A 8 4.28 11.45 -4.60
N GLU A 9 5.19 11.28 -5.53
CA GLU A 9 5.04 11.78 -6.89
C GLU A 9 4.08 10.88 -7.68
N GLU A 10 3.53 11.40 -8.77
CA GLU A 10 2.57 10.68 -9.60
C GLU A 10 3.13 9.36 -10.15
N THR A 11 4.41 9.37 -10.54
CA THR A 11 5.06 8.16 -11.04
C THR A 11 5.15 7.08 -9.96
N GLU A 12 5.42 7.47 -8.72
CA GLU A 12 5.48 6.55 -7.60
C GLU A 12 4.10 6.03 -7.22
N LYS A 13 3.09 6.90 -7.27
CA LYS A 13 1.70 6.49 -7.03
C LYS A 13 1.24 5.47 -8.06
N ALA A 14 1.63 5.64 -9.32
CA ALA A 14 1.30 4.70 -10.38
C ALA A 14 1.94 3.34 -10.15
N LYS A 15 3.20 3.32 -9.70
CA LYS A 15 3.88 2.08 -9.34
C LYS A 15 3.18 1.38 -8.19
N LEU A 16 2.76 2.14 -7.20
CA LEU A 16 2.05 1.60 -6.05
C LEU A 16 0.72 0.95 -6.46
N ARG A 17 -0.05 1.61 -7.30
CA ARG A 17 -1.31 1.04 -7.81
C ARG A 17 -1.07 -0.26 -8.58
N GLY A 18 -0.04 -0.26 -9.42
CA GLY A 18 0.34 -1.46 -10.16
C GLY A 18 0.72 -2.61 -9.22
N ALA A 19 1.47 -2.31 -8.18
CA ALA A 19 1.87 -3.29 -7.19
C ALA A 19 0.66 -3.86 -6.45
N ILE A 20 -0.28 -3.01 -6.05
CA ILE A 20 -1.49 -3.45 -5.36
C ILE A 20 -2.30 -4.41 -6.25
N ARG A 21 -2.42 -4.10 -7.52
CA ARG A 21 -3.11 -4.99 -8.48
C ARG A 21 -2.35 -6.30 -8.68
N PHE A 22 -1.04 -6.20 -8.78
CA PHE A 22 -0.19 -7.36 -9.02
C PHE A 22 -0.24 -8.35 -7.86
N PHE A 23 -0.25 -7.84 -6.62
CA PHE A 23 -0.23 -8.67 -5.43
C PHE A 23 -1.63 -9.03 -4.91
N ASN A 24 -2.67 -8.68 -5.64
CA ASN A 24 -4.03 -9.08 -5.28
C ASN A 24 -4.14 -10.60 -5.36
N GLY A 25 -4.41 -11.23 -4.22
CA GLY A 25 -4.55 -12.67 -4.13
C GLY A 25 -6.01 -13.09 -4.10
N GLU A 26 -6.23 -14.40 -4.29
CA GLU A 26 -7.57 -14.96 -4.23
C GLU A 26 -8.02 -15.26 -2.80
N ARG A 27 -7.06 -15.43 -1.89
CA ARG A 27 -7.33 -15.82 -0.51
C ARG A 27 -6.43 -15.05 0.45
N ASN A 28 -6.89 -14.92 1.68
CA ASN A 28 -6.11 -14.30 2.77
C ASN A 28 -5.66 -12.88 2.45
N ASN A 29 -6.53 -12.15 1.77
CA ASN A 29 -6.23 -10.77 1.44
C ASN A 29 -6.31 -9.88 2.67
N ILE A 30 -5.36 -8.98 2.76
CA ILE A 30 -5.35 -7.94 3.78
C ILE A 30 -5.78 -6.63 3.12
N PRO A 31 -6.78 -5.93 3.66
CA PRO A 31 -7.21 -4.67 3.09
C PRO A 31 -6.07 -3.66 3.05
N VAL A 32 -5.98 -2.95 1.93
CA VAL A 32 -5.00 -1.88 1.74
C VAL A 32 -5.74 -0.56 1.65
N ALA A 33 -5.29 0.41 2.40
CA ALA A 33 -5.78 1.78 2.32
C ALA A 33 -4.62 2.72 2.05
N VAL A 34 -4.92 3.82 1.36
CA VAL A 34 -3.94 4.88 1.13
C VAL A 34 -4.36 6.12 1.91
N LYS A 35 -3.37 6.79 2.47
CA LYS A 35 -3.59 8.00 3.23
C LYS A 35 -3.07 9.19 2.44
N THR A 36 -3.91 10.21 2.28
CA THR A 36 -3.56 11.48 1.66
C THR A 36 -3.97 12.59 2.60
N GLY A 37 -3.00 13.22 3.26
CA GLY A 37 -3.30 14.19 4.29
C GLY A 37 -4.05 13.53 5.44
N ASP A 38 -5.27 13.97 5.70
CA ASP A 38 -6.13 13.40 6.76
C ASP A 38 -7.13 12.37 6.22
N GLU A 39 -7.16 12.16 4.91
CA GLU A 39 -8.08 11.20 4.31
C GLU A 39 -7.44 9.82 4.17
N ILE A 40 -8.22 8.80 4.50
CA ILE A 40 -7.84 7.41 4.29
C ILE A 40 -8.88 6.79 3.39
N LYS A 41 -8.43 6.23 2.26
CA LYS A 41 -9.32 5.60 1.28
C LYS A 41 -8.95 4.15 1.07
N PRO A 42 -9.92 3.24 1.03
CA PRO A 42 -9.63 1.86 0.67
C PRO A 42 -9.14 1.78 -0.76
N CYS A 43 -8.15 0.94 -1.00
CA CYS A 43 -7.50 0.84 -2.30
C CYS A 43 -7.50 -0.59 -2.85
N GLY A 44 -8.07 -1.54 -2.12
CA GLY A 44 -8.11 -2.93 -2.52
C GLY A 44 -7.62 -3.84 -1.42
N ALA A 45 -7.15 -5.01 -1.80
CA ALA A 45 -6.62 -5.98 -0.86
C ALA A 45 -5.51 -6.77 -1.52
N ILE A 46 -4.55 -7.22 -0.73
CA ILE A 46 -3.40 -7.96 -1.23
C ILE A 46 -3.13 -9.19 -0.37
N HIS A 47 -2.45 -10.16 -0.95
CA HIS A 47 -1.88 -11.26 -0.20
C HIS A 47 -0.54 -10.79 0.36
N LEU A 48 -0.52 -10.43 1.65
CA LEU A 48 0.65 -9.81 2.25
C LEU A 48 1.64 -10.86 2.76
N THR A 49 2.89 -10.74 2.31
CA THR A 49 4.04 -11.47 2.83
C THR A 49 5.11 -10.48 3.21
N GLU A 50 6.16 -10.95 3.91
CA GLU A 50 7.28 -10.07 4.26
C GLU A 50 7.96 -9.50 3.02
N GLU A 51 8.08 -10.30 1.96
CA GLU A 51 8.70 -9.87 0.71
C GLU A 51 7.88 -8.76 0.06
N ILE A 52 6.56 -8.93 0.04
CA ILE A 52 5.65 -7.94 -0.54
C ILE A 52 5.66 -6.67 0.31
N LEU A 53 5.71 -6.81 1.64
CA LEU A 53 5.82 -5.65 2.51
C LEU A 53 7.08 -4.84 2.20
N LYS A 54 8.20 -5.51 1.98
CA LYS A 54 9.44 -4.83 1.61
C LYS A 54 9.32 -4.09 0.28
N GLU A 55 8.62 -4.68 -0.69
CA GLU A 55 8.37 -4.01 -1.97
C GLU A 55 7.61 -2.69 -1.76
N PHE A 56 6.57 -2.71 -0.93
CA PHE A 56 5.83 -1.49 -0.64
C PHE A 56 6.70 -0.47 0.11
N GLU A 57 7.54 -0.93 1.02
CA GLU A 57 8.46 -0.06 1.74
C GLU A 57 9.48 0.60 0.79
N GLU A 58 9.91 -0.11 -0.24
CA GLU A 58 10.80 0.45 -1.24
C GLU A 58 10.10 1.48 -2.14
N ILE A 59 8.84 1.23 -2.48
CA ILE A 59 8.07 2.14 -3.32
C ILE A 59 7.69 3.41 -2.57
N ALA A 60 7.17 3.26 -1.36
CA ALA A 60 6.58 4.37 -0.61
C ALA A 60 7.47 4.93 0.49
N GLY A 61 8.52 4.21 0.86
CA GLY A 61 9.34 4.54 2.01
C GLY A 61 8.85 3.81 3.26
N LYS A 62 9.79 3.27 4.02
CA LYS A 62 9.47 2.46 5.20
C LYS A 62 8.62 3.20 6.22
N GLN A 63 8.89 4.48 6.40
CA GLN A 63 8.16 5.30 7.35
C GLN A 63 6.71 5.58 6.94
N ASN A 64 6.39 5.37 5.68
CA ASN A 64 5.06 5.63 5.13
C ASN A 64 4.19 4.38 5.01
N VAL A 65 4.70 3.24 5.37
CA VAL A 65 3.97 1.97 5.32
C VAL A 65 3.72 1.49 6.75
N GLY A 66 2.46 1.31 7.10
CA GLY A 66 2.08 0.86 8.43
C GLY A 66 1.06 -0.27 8.38
N ILE A 67 1.21 -1.22 9.29
CA ILE A 67 0.24 -2.31 9.46
C ILE A 67 -0.64 -1.93 10.64
N ASP A 68 -1.47 -0.94 10.45
CA ASP A 68 -2.39 -0.48 11.49
C ASP A 68 -3.82 -0.87 11.15
N LEU A 69 -4.53 -1.21 12.19
CA LEU A 69 -5.97 -1.42 12.11
C LEU A 69 -6.62 -0.08 12.44
N TYR A 70 -7.35 0.43 11.53
CA TYR A 70 -8.05 1.69 11.73
C TYR A 70 -9.55 1.45 11.73
#